data_1db7fb4cad6b9efdf915607f7b8145e7
#
_entry.id   1db7fb4cad6b9efdf915607f7b8145e7
#
_cell.length_a   1.000
_cell.length_b   1.000
_cell.length_c   1.000
_cell.angle_alpha   90.00
_cell.angle_beta   90.00
_cell.angle_gamma   90.00
#
_symmetry.space_group_name_H-M   'P 1'
#
loop_
_entity.id
_entity.type
_entity.pdbx_description
1 polymer ?
#
loop_
_entity_poly.entity_id
_entity_poly.type
_entity_poly.pdbx_seq_one_letter_code
_entity_poly.pdbx_strand_id
1 'polypeptide(L)'
;MGLDSEENFKGKGVSACATCDGFFFRNQDVAVIGGGNTAVEEALYLSNIVKKVYFVHRRDELRAEKILQDRLFAKDNIEFIWNHELCEVTGDESGVTGMRVKSKSGEVESISVSGIFIAIGHTPNTTIFANQLAMSDGYIEIKSGSEGNATSTSVAGVFAAGDVADHIYRQAITSAGFGCMAALDAEKYLDNKQN
;
A
#
# COMPACT_ATOMS: atom_id res chain seq x y z
N MET A 1 1.32 5.72 9.30
CA MET A 1 2.25 5.71 10.44
C MET A 1 1.68 6.47 11.63
N GLY A 2 0.70 7.34 11.40
CA GLY A 2 0.03 8.13 12.44
C GLY A 2 0.77 9.41 12.80
N LEU A 3 1.55 9.95 11.88
CA LEU A 3 2.18 11.26 12.04
C LEU A 3 1.25 12.34 11.48
N ASP A 4 1.03 13.43 12.21
CA ASP A 4 0.25 14.56 11.73
C ASP A 4 0.82 15.14 10.42
N SER A 5 2.15 15.17 10.31
CA SER A 5 2.83 15.61 9.08
C SER A 5 2.58 14.68 7.89
N GLU A 6 2.42 13.37 8.10
CA GLU A 6 2.03 12.42 7.05
C GLU A 6 0.65 12.76 6.49
N GLU A 7 -0.33 13.02 7.36
CA GLU A 7 -1.69 13.36 6.96
C GLU A 7 -1.77 14.72 6.24
N ASN A 8 -0.97 15.71 6.67
CA ASN A 8 -0.93 17.04 6.05
C ASN A 8 -0.45 17.02 4.59
N PHE A 9 0.44 16.08 4.24
CA PHE A 9 1.01 15.93 2.90
C PHE A 9 0.46 14.76 2.10
N LYS A 10 -0.59 14.08 2.59
CA LYS A 10 -1.27 13.02 1.86
C LYS A 10 -1.86 13.53 0.55
N GLY A 11 -1.46 12.91 -0.57
CA GLY A 11 -1.79 13.38 -1.92
C GLY A 11 -1.02 14.64 -2.37
N LYS A 12 -0.08 15.14 -1.55
CA LYS A 12 0.82 16.25 -1.87
C LYS A 12 2.29 15.84 -1.74
N GLY A 13 2.60 14.59 -2.06
CA GLY A 13 3.94 14.01 -1.97
C GLY A 13 4.04 12.81 -1.04
N VAL A 14 3.07 12.58 -0.14
CA VAL A 14 2.94 11.33 0.60
C VAL A 14 1.94 10.42 -0.09
N SER A 15 2.36 9.19 -0.39
CA SER A 15 1.58 8.16 -1.07
C SER A 15 1.75 6.79 -0.38
N ALA A 16 0.83 5.87 -0.62
CA ALA A 16 0.90 4.46 -0.24
C ALA A 16 0.85 3.52 -1.46
N CYS A 17 1.08 4.06 -2.68
CA CYS A 17 0.98 3.29 -3.91
C CYS A 17 1.99 3.81 -4.96
N ALA A 18 3.11 3.12 -5.11
CA ALA A 18 4.13 3.49 -6.07
C ALA A 18 3.65 3.39 -7.54
N THR A 19 2.84 2.39 -7.86
CA THR A 19 2.28 2.22 -9.20
C THR A 19 1.25 3.31 -9.55
N CYS A 20 0.57 3.88 -8.55
CA CYS A 20 -0.40 4.95 -8.73
C CYS A 20 0.29 6.30 -8.99
N ASP A 21 1.26 6.64 -8.15
CA ASP A 21 1.78 8.00 -8.03
C ASP A 21 3.25 8.14 -8.44
N GLY A 22 3.98 7.04 -8.59
CA GLY A 22 5.44 7.07 -8.84
C GLY A 22 5.86 7.85 -10.09
N PHE A 23 5.00 7.88 -11.11
CA PHE A 23 5.28 8.60 -12.34
C PHE A 23 5.40 10.13 -12.14
N PHE A 24 4.69 10.70 -11.16
CA PHE A 24 4.77 12.13 -10.85
C PHE A 24 6.13 12.56 -10.30
N PHE A 25 6.93 11.59 -9.81
CA PHE A 25 8.26 11.83 -9.24
C PHE A 25 9.41 11.43 -10.20
N ARG A 26 9.13 11.34 -11.48
CA ARG A 26 10.12 10.98 -12.51
C ARG A 26 11.35 11.89 -12.42
N ASN A 27 12.55 11.28 -12.39
CA ASN A 27 13.85 11.94 -12.28
C ASN A 27 14.04 12.76 -10.97
N GLN A 28 13.23 12.53 -9.95
CA GLN A 28 13.35 13.15 -8.62
C GLN A 28 13.83 12.12 -7.60
N ASP A 29 14.22 12.61 -6.43
CA ASP A 29 14.61 11.78 -5.30
C ASP A 29 13.35 11.50 -4.44
N VAL A 30 13.13 10.24 -4.07
CA VAL A 30 11.98 9.82 -3.25
C VAL A 30 12.42 8.93 -2.10
N ALA A 31 11.54 8.73 -1.12
CA ALA A 31 11.76 7.78 -0.04
C ALA A 31 10.71 6.65 -0.09
N VAL A 32 11.10 5.45 0.31
CA VAL A 32 10.23 4.31 0.61
C VAL A 32 10.42 3.91 2.06
N ILE A 33 9.34 3.89 2.82
CA ILE A 33 9.34 3.57 4.25
C ILE A 33 8.75 2.18 4.44
N GLY A 34 9.55 1.22 4.87
CA GLY A 34 9.07 -0.15 5.09
C GLY A 34 10.20 -1.18 5.16
N GLY A 35 9.87 -2.47 4.97
CA GLY A 35 10.87 -3.55 5.02
C GLY A 35 10.30 -4.95 4.76
N GLY A 36 9.05 -5.06 4.34
CA GLY A 36 8.41 -6.27 3.82
C GLY A 36 8.40 -6.31 2.30
N ASN A 37 7.77 -7.34 1.71
CA ASN A 37 7.67 -7.52 0.26
C ASN A 37 7.15 -6.26 -0.44
N THR A 38 6.05 -5.69 0.03
CA THR A 38 5.46 -4.47 -0.54
C THR A 38 6.48 -3.32 -0.65
N ALA A 39 7.26 -3.06 0.42
CA ALA A 39 8.25 -1.99 0.40
C ALA A 39 9.37 -2.25 -0.63
N VAL A 40 9.80 -3.50 -0.73
CA VAL A 40 10.83 -3.90 -1.70
C VAL A 40 10.30 -3.80 -3.13
N GLU A 41 9.08 -4.27 -3.39
CA GLU A 41 8.43 -4.20 -4.70
C GLU A 41 8.22 -2.75 -5.15
N GLU A 42 7.72 -1.89 -4.25
CA GLU A 42 7.56 -0.45 -4.53
C GLU A 42 8.89 0.24 -4.82
N ALA A 43 9.94 -0.05 -4.02
CA ALA A 43 11.25 0.51 -4.25
C ALA A 43 11.87 0.04 -5.58
N LEU A 44 11.71 -1.23 -5.94
CA LEU A 44 12.14 -1.77 -7.23
C LEU A 44 11.39 -1.11 -8.39
N TYR A 45 10.08 -0.90 -8.25
CA TYR A 45 9.30 -0.19 -9.27
C TYR A 45 9.79 1.26 -9.43
N LEU A 46 9.89 2.00 -8.33
CA LEU A 46 10.33 3.39 -8.31
C LEU A 46 11.75 3.56 -8.84
N SER A 47 12.66 2.63 -8.53
CA SER A 47 14.06 2.69 -9.00
C SER A 47 14.20 2.76 -10.53
N ASN A 48 13.19 2.33 -11.29
CA ASN A 48 13.20 2.40 -12.75
C ASN A 48 12.68 3.75 -13.29
N ILE A 49 12.13 4.62 -12.44
CA ILE A 49 11.41 5.85 -12.84
C ILE A 49 12.09 7.09 -12.26
N VAL A 50 12.50 7.01 -10.98
CA VAL A 50 13.03 8.13 -10.21
C VAL A 50 14.55 8.20 -10.31
N LYS A 51 15.12 9.33 -9.91
CA LYS A 51 16.57 9.51 -9.90
C LYS A 51 17.21 8.68 -8.77
N LYS A 52 16.62 8.71 -7.58
CA LYS A 52 17.15 8.01 -6.40
C LYS A 52 16.01 7.61 -5.45
N VAL A 53 16.14 6.44 -4.84
CA VAL A 53 15.27 5.96 -3.78
C VAL A 53 16.02 5.89 -2.47
N TYR A 54 15.55 6.58 -1.43
CA TYR A 54 15.99 6.40 -0.06
C TYR A 54 15.10 5.35 0.61
N PHE A 55 15.69 4.16 0.87
CA PHE A 55 14.95 3.04 1.47
C PHE A 55 15.14 3.05 2.98
N VAL A 56 14.13 3.51 3.72
CA VAL A 56 14.19 3.69 5.18
C VAL A 56 13.59 2.49 5.89
N HIS A 57 14.39 1.84 6.72
CA HIS A 57 13.93 0.71 7.52
C HIS A 57 14.41 0.79 8.98
N ARG A 58 13.48 0.52 9.92
CA ARG A 58 13.73 0.57 11.37
C ARG A 58 14.65 -0.51 11.93
N ARG A 59 15.04 -1.49 11.11
CA ARG A 59 15.95 -2.60 11.44
C ARG A 59 17.13 -2.60 10.48
N ASP A 60 18.07 -3.48 10.70
CA ASP A 60 19.25 -3.73 9.85
C ASP A 60 19.04 -4.88 8.86
N GLU A 61 17.87 -5.53 8.90
CA GLU A 61 17.51 -6.63 7.99
C GLU A 61 16.06 -6.51 7.53
N LEU A 62 15.79 -6.92 6.29
CA LEU A 62 14.46 -6.93 5.69
C LEU A 62 13.71 -8.23 6.03
N ARG A 63 12.39 -8.14 6.05
CA ARG A 63 11.50 -9.30 6.17
C ARG A 63 10.98 -9.80 4.82
N ALA A 64 11.34 -9.12 3.74
CA ALA A 64 10.99 -9.50 2.39
C ALA A 64 11.61 -10.83 1.97
N GLU A 65 11.07 -11.47 0.96
CA GLU A 65 11.63 -12.68 0.38
C GLU A 65 13.04 -12.45 -0.17
N LYS A 66 13.91 -13.47 -0.01
CA LYS A 66 15.33 -13.37 -0.36
C LYS A 66 15.55 -12.94 -1.83
N ILE A 67 14.77 -13.48 -2.74
CA ILE A 67 14.86 -13.14 -4.17
C ILE A 67 14.58 -11.64 -4.44
N LEU A 68 13.64 -11.05 -3.70
CA LEU A 68 13.31 -9.63 -3.80
C LEU A 68 14.43 -8.77 -3.20
N GLN A 69 15.00 -9.21 -2.06
CA GLN A 69 16.14 -8.53 -1.45
C GLN A 69 17.35 -8.50 -2.37
N ASP A 70 17.70 -9.62 -3.00
CA ASP A 70 18.83 -9.71 -3.91
C ASP A 70 18.68 -8.77 -5.10
N ARG A 71 17.46 -8.64 -5.63
CA ARG A 71 17.14 -7.67 -6.69
C ARG A 71 17.22 -6.22 -6.22
N LEU A 72 16.79 -5.94 -4.98
CA LEU A 72 16.84 -4.61 -4.39
C LEU A 72 18.29 -4.16 -4.18
N PHE A 73 19.12 -5.03 -3.60
CA PHE A 73 20.53 -4.73 -3.34
C PHE A 73 21.37 -4.58 -4.62
N ALA A 74 20.91 -5.10 -5.74
CA ALA A 74 21.56 -4.95 -7.05
C ALA A 74 21.24 -3.61 -7.74
N LYS A 75 20.45 -2.72 -7.13
CA LYS A 75 20.11 -1.43 -7.71
C LYS A 75 21.05 -0.32 -7.24
N ASP A 76 21.72 0.32 -8.17
CA ASP A 76 22.73 1.37 -7.89
C ASP A 76 22.11 2.69 -7.38
N ASN A 77 20.83 2.93 -7.67
CA ASN A 77 20.13 4.16 -7.30
C ASN A 77 19.23 4.00 -6.06
N ILE A 78 19.42 2.94 -5.27
CA ILE A 78 18.74 2.77 -3.98
C ILE A 78 19.76 2.94 -2.87
N GLU A 79 19.53 3.91 -1.99
CA GLU A 79 20.31 4.13 -0.78
C GLU A 79 19.54 3.65 0.44
N PHE A 80 20.19 2.81 1.27
CA PHE A 80 19.58 2.22 2.45
C PHE A 80 19.85 3.05 3.69
N ILE A 81 18.79 3.39 4.42
CA ILE A 81 18.84 4.09 5.70
C ILE A 81 18.31 3.12 6.77
N TRP A 82 19.26 2.32 7.27
CA TRP A 82 19.00 1.29 8.26
C TRP A 82 18.85 1.85 9.67
N ASN A 83 18.06 1.15 10.51
CA ASN A 83 17.87 1.49 11.92
C ASN A 83 17.26 2.88 12.17
N HIS A 84 16.52 3.40 11.18
CA HIS A 84 15.81 4.68 11.27
C HIS A 84 14.33 4.52 11.03
N GLU A 85 13.57 5.40 11.66
CA GLU A 85 12.13 5.55 11.44
C GLU A 85 11.83 6.96 10.95
N LEU A 86 10.84 7.08 10.06
CA LEU A 86 10.29 8.38 9.69
C LEU A 86 9.65 9.01 10.93
N CYS A 87 10.07 10.22 11.30
CA CYS A 87 9.52 10.95 12.43
C CYS A 87 8.80 12.25 12.03
N GLU A 88 9.09 12.78 10.85
CA GLU A 88 8.41 13.96 10.31
C GLU A 88 8.51 14.02 8.79
N VAL A 89 7.42 14.43 8.14
CA VAL A 89 7.41 14.84 6.74
C VAL A 89 7.54 16.35 6.71
N THR A 90 8.45 16.88 5.90
CA THR A 90 8.65 18.32 5.73
C THR A 90 8.25 18.76 4.34
N GLY A 91 7.69 19.96 4.23
CA GLY A 91 7.23 20.49 2.95
C GLY A 91 6.68 21.92 3.10
N ASP A 92 6.16 22.42 1.99
CA ASP A 92 5.54 23.74 1.88
C ASP A 92 4.19 23.63 1.15
N GLU A 93 3.67 24.76 0.68
CA GLU A 93 2.39 24.83 -0.05
C GLU A 93 2.41 23.99 -1.35
N SER A 94 3.58 23.74 -1.93
CA SER A 94 3.76 22.96 -3.16
C SER A 94 3.79 21.45 -2.91
N GLY A 95 3.98 21.02 -1.67
CA GLY A 95 4.03 19.61 -1.25
C GLY A 95 5.27 19.24 -0.46
N VAL A 96 5.62 17.95 -0.50
CA VAL A 96 6.79 17.40 0.20
C VAL A 96 8.10 17.96 -0.38
N THR A 97 8.98 18.46 0.49
CA THR A 97 10.35 18.88 0.15
C THR A 97 11.42 18.07 0.88
N GLY A 98 11.01 17.23 1.83
CA GLY A 98 11.92 16.39 2.58
C GLY A 98 11.25 15.57 3.66
N MET A 99 12.09 14.89 4.42
CA MET A 99 11.71 14.11 5.59
C MET A 99 12.75 14.22 6.70
N ARG A 100 12.33 13.92 7.91
CA ARG A 100 13.23 13.70 9.04
C ARG A 100 13.12 12.25 9.49
N VAL A 101 14.26 11.61 9.62
CA VAL A 101 14.37 10.24 10.10
C VAL A 101 15.07 10.21 11.43
N LYS A 102 14.66 9.34 12.32
CA LYS A 102 15.20 9.22 13.68
C LYS A 102 15.84 7.85 13.85
N SER A 103 17.09 7.84 14.28
CA SER A 103 17.81 6.61 14.61
C SER A 103 17.34 6.01 15.95
N LYS A 104 17.71 4.75 16.21
CA LYS A 104 17.47 4.11 17.52
C LYS A 104 18.17 4.83 18.68
N SER A 105 19.28 5.55 18.41
CA SER A 105 19.97 6.38 19.42
C SER A 105 19.26 7.70 19.71
N GLY A 106 18.25 8.05 18.92
CA GLY A 106 17.51 9.31 19.05
C GLY A 106 18.06 10.45 18.18
N GLU A 107 19.12 10.23 17.41
CA GLU A 107 19.66 11.20 16.47
C GLU A 107 18.67 11.39 15.30
N VAL A 108 18.50 12.65 14.88
CA VAL A 108 17.56 13.03 13.82
C VAL A 108 18.33 13.59 12.64
N GLU A 109 18.11 13.02 11.48
CA GLU A 109 18.67 13.43 10.20
C GLU A 109 17.59 13.96 9.27
N SER A 110 17.91 14.99 8.49
CA SER A 110 17.02 15.57 7.48
C SER A 110 17.48 15.15 6.08
N ILE A 111 16.54 14.67 5.27
CA ILE A 111 16.80 14.18 3.91
C ILE A 111 15.85 14.87 2.96
N SER A 112 16.39 15.49 1.90
CA SER A 112 15.59 16.14 0.86
C SER A 112 15.03 15.10 -0.10
N VAL A 113 13.70 15.05 -0.23
CA VAL A 113 12.95 14.19 -1.16
C VAL A 113 11.71 14.91 -1.63
N SER A 114 11.28 14.60 -2.84
CA SER A 114 10.05 15.18 -3.42
C SER A 114 8.81 14.32 -3.14
N GLY A 115 9.00 13.06 -2.74
CA GLY A 115 7.90 12.14 -2.44
C GLY A 115 8.30 11.08 -1.43
N ILE A 116 7.33 10.63 -0.65
CA ILE A 116 7.50 9.60 0.38
C ILE A 116 6.42 8.54 0.18
N PHE A 117 6.84 7.29 0.00
CA PHE A 117 5.95 6.14 -0.18
C PHE A 117 5.93 5.31 1.11
N ILE A 118 4.75 5.25 1.74
CA ILE A 118 4.54 4.54 3.00
C ILE A 118 4.15 3.09 2.69
N ALA A 119 5.08 2.17 2.82
CA ALA A 119 4.95 0.76 2.46
C ALA A 119 5.12 -0.19 3.67
N ILE A 120 4.43 0.13 4.78
CA ILE A 120 4.53 -0.60 6.05
C ILE A 120 3.56 -1.77 6.17
N GLY A 121 2.78 -2.02 5.14
CA GLY A 121 1.72 -3.01 5.08
C GLY A 121 0.33 -2.37 5.01
N HIS A 122 -0.65 -3.20 4.70
CA HIS A 122 -2.05 -2.80 4.57
C HIS A 122 -2.91 -3.67 5.50
N THR A 123 -3.85 -3.05 6.17
CA THR A 123 -4.85 -3.74 6.98
C THR A 123 -6.24 -3.30 6.53
N PRO A 124 -7.09 -4.20 6.02
CA PRO A 124 -8.43 -3.84 5.58
C PRO A 124 -9.32 -3.44 6.75
N ASN A 125 -10.28 -2.53 6.52
CA ASN A 125 -11.23 -2.09 7.53
C ASN A 125 -12.40 -3.08 7.68
N THR A 126 -12.10 -4.29 8.11
CA THR A 126 -13.02 -5.43 8.14
C THR A 126 -13.32 -5.96 9.54
N THR A 127 -12.74 -5.38 10.57
CA THR A 127 -12.90 -5.80 11.98
C THR A 127 -14.36 -5.86 12.43
N ILE A 128 -15.23 -5.00 11.88
CA ILE A 128 -16.68 -5.00 12.17
C ILE A 128 -17.38 -6.26 11.69
N PHE A 129 -16.80 -7.01 10.75
CA PHE A 129 -17.35 -8.26 10.20
C PHE A 129 -16.71 -9.51 10.84
N ALA A 130 -15.80 -9.33 11.79
CA ALA A 130 -15.18 -10.45 12.51
C ALA A 130 -16.26 -11.34 13.15
N ASN A 131 -16.12 -12.66 12.98
CA ASN A 131 -17.07 -13.69 13.44
C ASN A 131 -18.45 -13.67 12.74
N GLN A 132 -18.66 -12.82 11.73
CA GLN A 132 -19.88 -12.79 10.94
C GLN A 132 -19.68 -13.34 9.53
N LEU A 133 -18.51 -13.13 8.94
CA LEU A 133 -18.13 -13.60 7.61
C LEU A 133 -16.86 -14.47 7.70
N ALA A 134 -16.72 -15.38 6.74
CA ALA A 134 -15.43 -16.07 6.55
C ALA A 134 -14.37 -15.08 6.10
N MET A 135 -13.20 -15.14 6.73
CA MET A 135 -12.11 -14.19 6.51
C MET A 135 -10.76 -14.92 6.55
N SER A 136 -9.82 -14.45 5.72
CA SER A 136 -8.43 -14.89 5.74
C SER A 136 -7.52 -13.66 5.83
N ASP A 137 -6.59 -13.65 6.80
CA ASP A 137 -5.66 -12.55 7.06
C ASP A 137 -6.34 -11.16 7.16
N GLY A 138 -7.57 -11.12 7.66
CA GLY A 138 -8.36 -9.91 7.79
C GLY A 138 -9.16 -9.53 6.55
N TYR A 139 -9.00 -10.20 5.42
CA TYR A 139 -9.79 -9.98 4.20
C TYR A 139 -11.03 -10.86 4.16
N ILE A 140 -12.12 -10.34 3.63
CA ILE A 140 -13.36 -11.09 3.46
C ILE A 140 -13.17 -12.08 2.32
N GLU A 141 -13.45 -13.37 2.59
CA GLU A 141 -13.43 -14.41 1.55
C GLU A 141 -14.65 -14.29 0.64
N ILE A 142 -14.41 -14.28 -0.66
CA ILE A 142 -15.43 -14.30 -1.71
C ILE A 142 -15.29 -15.56 -2.56
N LYS A 143 -16.38 -15.95 -3.23
CA LYS A 143 -16.41 -17.15 -4.07
C LYS A 143 -15.37 -17.08 -5.20
N SER A 144 -15.18 -15.89 -5.78
CA SER A 144 -14.36 -15.62 -6.97
C SER A 144 -14.71 -16.51 -8.19
N GLY A 145 -13.96 -16.36 -9.30
CA GLY A 145 -14.14 -17.16 -10.52
C GLY A 145 -15.08 -16.56 -11.55
N SER A 146 -15.37 -17.32 -12.62
CA SER A 146 -16.11 -16.88 -13.81
C SER A 146 -17.50 -17.47 -13.94
N GLU A 147 -17.98 -18.24 -12.95
CA GLU A 147 -19.28 -18.94 -13.00
C GLU A 147 -20.44 -18.10 -12.42
N GLY A 148 -20.20 -16.80 -12.19
CA GLY A 148 -21.17 -15.90 -11.54
C GLY A 148 -21.15 -16.00 -10.01
N ASN A 149 -21.78 -15.02 -9.35
CA ASN A 149 -21.76 -14.85 -7.90
C ASN A 149 -20.33 -14.75 -7.33
N ALA A 150 -19.40 -14.20 -8.09
CA ALA A 150 -17.99 -14.15 -7.75
C ALA A 150 -17.71 -13.31 -6.49
N THR A 151 -18.57 -12.36 -6.17
CA THR A 151 -18.47 -11.45 -5.02
C THR A 151 -19.23 -11.93 -3.79
N SER A 152 -19.92 -13.10 -3.88
CA SER A 152 -20.65 -13.68 -2.75
C SER A 152 -19.70 -14.08 -1.62
N THR A 153 -20.08 -13.72 -0.40
CA THR A 153 -19.40 -14.11 0.84
C THR A 153 -19.93 -15.44 1.39
N SER A 154 -19.47 -15.83 2.57
CA SER A 154 -19.98 -17.00 3.30
C SER A 154 -21.45 -16.88 3.75
N VAL A 155 -22.02 -15.67 3.73
CA VAL A 155 -23.39 -15.40 4.13
C VAL A 155 -24.22 -15.03 2.92
N ALA A 156 -25.33 -15.76 2.70
CA ALA A 156 -26.22 -15.53 1.57
C ALA A 156 -26.82 -14.11 1.58
N GLY A 157 -26.72 -13.39 0.46
CA GLY A 157 -27.17 -12.01 0.31
C GLY A 157 -26.19 -10.97 0.81
N VAL A 158 -24.97 -11.39 1.20
CA VAL A 158 -23.85 -10.48 1.52
C VAL A 158 -22.78 -10.65 0.45
N PHE A 159 -22.35 -9.53 -0.11
CA PHE A 159 -21.34 -9.45 -1.16
C PHE A 159 -20.19 -8.54 -0.72
N ALA A 160 -18.97 -8.83 -1.17
CA ALA A 160 -17.80 -8.01 -0.86
C ALA A 160 -17.02 -7.68 -2.13
N ALA A 161 -16.53 -6.44 -2.21
CA ALA A 161 -15.76 -5.95 -3.36
C ALA A 161 -14.70 -4.93 -2.92
N GLY A 162 -13.65 -4.78 -3.73
CA GLY A 162 -12.56 -3.86 -3.48
C GLY A 162 -11.58 -4.35 -2.40
N ASP A 163 -10.88 -3.42 -1.78
CA ASP A 163 -9.75 -3.69 -0.88
C ASP A 163 -10.10 -4.54 0.34
N VAL A 164 -11.38 -4.66 0.70
CA VAL A 164 -11.82 -5.54 1.80
C VAL A 164 -11.74 -7.03 1.45
N ALA A 165 -11.68 -7.37 0.15
CA ALA A 165 -11.58 -8.74 -0.36
C ALA A 165 -10.33 -8.93 -1.26
N ASP A 166 -9.79 -7.85 -1.86
CA ASP A 166 -8.63 -7.88 -2.75
C ASP A 166 -7.34 -7.61 -1.95
N HIS A 167 -6.67 -8.67 -1.52
CA HIS A 167 -5.36 -8.57 -0.86
C HIS A 167 -4.17 -8.53 -1.83
N ILE A 168 -4.40 -8.69 -3.14
CA ILE A 168 -3.36 -8.81 -4.17
C ILE A 168 -3.15 -7.49 -4.91
N TYR A 169 -4.17 -6.99 -5.60
CA TYR A 169 -4.04 -5.86 -6.54
C TYR A 169 -4.26 -4.51 -5.87
N ARG A 170 -5.34 -4.37 -5.10
CA ARG A 170 -5.69 -3.14 -4.36
C ARG A 170 -5.61 -1.89 -5.23
N GLN A 171 -6.23 -1.96 -6.41
CA GLN A 171 -6.27 -0.88 -7.38
C GLN A 171 -7.70 -0.33 -7.52
N ALA A 172 -7.82 0.98 -7.76
CA ALA A 172 -9.12 1.63 -7.96
C ALA A 172 -9.93 0.98 -9.10
N ILE A 173 -9.26 0.59 -10.18
CA ILE A 173 -9.92 -0.04 -11.33
C ILE A 173 -10.40 -1.46 -11.00
N THR A 174 -9.64 -2.24 -10.24
CA THR A 174 -10.10 -3.58 -9.79
C THR A 174 -11.26 -3.43 -8.82
N SER A 175 -11.19 -2.49 -7.88
CA SER A 175 -12.29 -2.19 -6.95
C SER A 175 -13.55 -1.76 -7.68
N ALA A 176 -13.46 -0.93 -8.71
CA ALA A 176 -14.60 -0.53 -9.54
C ALA A 176 -15.19 -1.73 -10.30
N GLY A 177 -14.36 -2.59 -10.89
CA GLY A 177 -14.80 -3.82 -11.57
C GLY A 177 -15.53 -4.78 -10.63
N PHE A 178 -14.92 -5.09 -9.48
CA PHE A 178 -15.57 -5.92 -8.46
C PHE A 178 -16.84 -5.28 -7.89
N GLY A 179 -16.87 -3.95 -7.73
CA GLY A 179 -18.08 -3.23 -7.32
C GLY A 179 -19.25 -3.39 -8.30
N CYS A 180 -18.96 -3.31 -9.61
CA CYS A 180 -19.96 -3.61 -10.65
C CYS A 180 -20.45 -5.06 -10.55
N MET A 181 -19.54 -6.03 -10.39
CA MET A 181 -19.90 -7.45 -10.25
C MET A 181 -20.77 -7.67 -9.00
N ALA A 182 -20.44 -7.02 -7.87
CA ALA A 182 -21.21 -7.14 -6.63
C ALA A 182 -22.64 -6.59 -6.78
N ALA A 183 -22.81 -5.50 -7.51
CA ALA A 183 -24.14 -4.95 -7.81
C ALA A 183 -24.99 -5.93 -8.63
N LEU A 184 -24.41 -6.54 -9.68
CA LEU A 184 -25.10 -7.53 -10.52
C LEU A 184 -25.39 -8.83 -9.75
N ASP A 185 -24.49 -9.29 -8.90
CA ASP A 185 -24.71 -10.46 -8.04
C ASP A 185 -25.84 -10.21 -7.03
N ALA A 186 -25.92 -9.00 -6.48
CA ALA A 186 -26.98 -8.59 -5.55
C ALA A 186 -28.34 -8.50 -6.25
N GLU A 187 -28.41 -7.91 -7.44
CA GLU A 187 -29.63 -7.85 -8.26
C GLU A 187 -30.17 -9.26 -8.53
N LYS A 188 -29.31 -10.14 -9.05
CA LYS A 188 -29.68 -11.54 -9.32
C LYS A 188 -30.15 -12.30 -8.08
N TYR A 189 -29.52 -12.04 -6.93
CA TYR A 189 -29.95 -12.64 -5.65
C TYR A 189 -31.35 -12.20 -5.25
N LEU A 190 -31.66 -10.91 -5.42
CA LEU A 190 -32.98 -10.36 -5.11
C LEU A 190 -34.08 -10.90 -6.05
N ASP A 191 -33.81 -10.99 -7.35
CA ASP A 191 -34.73 -11.56 -8.34
C ASP A 191 -35.08 -13.01 -8.02
N ASN A 192 -34.11 -13.81 -7.62
CA ASN A 192 -34.32 -15.21 -7.24
C ASN A 192 -35.11 -15.38 -5.93
N LYS A 193 -35.21 -14.34 -5.09
CA LYS A 193 -36.02 -14.35 -3.86
C LYS A 193 -37.50 -13.97 -4.09
N GLN A 194 -37.79 -13.30 -5.21
CA GLN A 194 -39.13 -12.85 -5.55
C GLN A 194 -39.93 -13.93 -6.29
N ASN A 195 -39.29 -14.99 -6.75
CA ASN A 195 -39.85 -16.17 -7.37
C ASN A 195 -39.88 -17.36 -6.39
#